data_6891eaf5b05a8b7094cf297b5a8baec2
#
_entry.id   6891eaf5b05a8b7094cf297b5a8baec2
#
_cell.length_a   1.000
_cell.length_b   1.000
_cell.length_c   1.000
_cell.angle_alpha   90.00
_cell.angle_beta   90.00
_cell.angle_gamma   90.00
#
_symmetry.space_group_name_H-M   'P 1'
#
loop_
_entity.id
_entity.type
_entity.pdbx_description
1 polymer ?
#
loop_
_entity_poly.entity_id
_entity_poly.type
_entity_poly.pdbx_seq_one_letter_code
_entity_poly.pdbx_strand_id
1 'polypeptide(L)'
;MMRAILCLAFRLATLVLVFSGMKAFAQSQLPADTEQKIDKVATDALAKTGVPSASVAVVNNGQIAYLHAYGNARLDSEVPATPEMRYSIGSVSKQFTAAAILLLREQGKLSLDDKVGKFIPTLTRANEVTIRQLLSHTSGYQDYWPQDYVMPMMLRPVTAERILDTWGHKPLDFEPGTKWQYSNTNYVIAGVIVEKVSGEPLLQYLQQKIFAPLNMKSVTDTDKAKLGDTDPTGYLRYALGPPRPAPVEGSGWLFAAGELAMSAEDLARWDISIINQSLMKPASYQEFQTEILLKNGLGTRYGLGVMVRSELGHRELSHGGEVSGFTSENLVFPDERVAVVVLTNQDAAAASEAIATGVAPLLLASDDPATPQKLAQARQIFEALQHGTIDRSLFTDNANFYFNEQALKDFASSLGPLGTPKEFIHTRQLLRGGMKLRVYTIKFPKSELRAWTYEMPDGKLEQFQISALN
;
A
#
# COMPACT_ATOMS: atom_id res chain seq x y z
N MET A 1 -85.12 -3.22 40.92
CA MET A 1 -85.05 -1.91 41.58
C MET A 1 -83.59 -1.60 41.83
N MET A 2 -83.16 -0.37 41.49
CA MET A 2 -81.92 0.33 41.81
C MET A 2 -80.63 -0.03 40.99
N ARG A 3 -80.44 0.71 40.02
CA ARG A 3 -79.46 1.61 39.50
C ARG A 3 -78.03 1.34 39.94
N ALA A 4 -77.20 0.88 38.95
CA ALA A 4 -75.72 0.90 38.92
C ALA A 4 -75.24 2.23 38.36
N ILE A 5 -74.29 2.86 39.03
CA ILE A 5 -73.55 4.04 38.56
C ILE A 5 -72.17 3.59 38.05
N LEU A 6 -71.93 3.95 36.79
CA LEU A 6 -70.69 3.70 36.06
C LEU A 6 -69.67 4.75 36.45
N CYS A 7 -68.52 4.36 37.00
CA CYS A 7 -67.32 5.21 37.08
C CYS A 7 -66.30 4.82 36.01
N LEU A 8 -66.18 5.67 35.01
CA LEU A 8 -65.20 5.55 33.92
C LEU A 8 -63.89 6.21 34.34
N ALA A 9 -62.88 5.41 34.63
CA ALA A 9 -61.53 5.91 34.91
C ALA A 9 -60.72 5.93 33.60
N PHE A 10 -60.48 7.13 33.08
CA PHE A 10 -59.55 7.36 31.94
C PHE A 10 -58.10 7.21 32.46
N ARG A 11 -57.40 6.18 32.04
CA ARG A 11 -55.95 6.08 32.19
C ARG A 11 -55.30 6.68 30.97
N LEU A 12 -54.68 7.86 31.13
CA LEU A 12 -53.80 8.49 30.14
C LEU A 12 -52.48 7.71 30.15
N ALA A 13 -52.24 6.92 29.12
CA ALA A 13 -50.96 6.30 28.88
C ALA A 13 -50.06 7.30 28.14
N THR A 14 -49.13 7.89 28.85
CA THR A 14 -48.06 8.76 28.29
C THR A 14 -47.06 7.87 27.58
N LEU A 15 -47.11 7.83 26.26
CA LEU A 15 -46.14 7.17 25.42
C LEU A 15 -44.88 8.03 25.34
N VAL A 16 -43.85 7.69 26.12
CA VAL A 16 -42.52 8.32 26.01
C VAL A 16 -41.82 7.69 24.79
N LEU A 17 -41.83 8.41 23.67
CA LEU A 17 -41.01 8.10 22.52
C LEU A 17 -39.56 8.43 22.90
N VAL A 18 -38.78 7.41 23.26
CA VAL A 18 -37.33 7.50 23.35
C VAL A 18 -36.80 7.54 21.90
N PHE A 19 -36.58 8.73 21.37
CA PHE A 19 -35.77 8.91 20.17
C PHE A 19 -34.31 8.54 20.53
N SER A 20 -33.95 7.28 20.32
CA SER A 20 -32.55 6.88 20.23
C SER A 20 -31.99 7.56 18.96
N GLY A 21 -31.37 8.70 19.18
CA GLY A 21 -30.62 9.38 18.11
C GLY A 21 -29.52 8.46 17.61
N MET A 22 -29.79 7.70 16.55
CA MET A 22 -28.73 7.18 15.70
C MET A 22 -27.99 8.40 15.16
N LYS A 23 -26.82 8.71 15.73
CA LYS A 23 -25.87 9.57 15.07
C LYS A 23 -25.49 8.85 13.76
N ALA A 24 -26.12 9.24 12.67
CA ALA A 24 -25.59 8.97 11.35
C ALA A 24 -24.20 9.62 11.36
N PHE A 25 -23.15 8.81 11.43
CA PHE A 25 -21.81 9.29 11.16
C PHE A 25 -21.85 9.75 9.69
N ALA A 26 -21.78 11.06 9.49
CA ALA A 26 -21.62 11.60 8.16
C ALA A 26 -20.35 10.94 7.60
N GLN A 27 -20.50 10.20 6.51
CA GLN A 27 -19.39 9.63 5.77
C GLN A 27 -18.46 10.79 5.44
N SER A 28 -17.20 10.73 5.85
CA SER A 28 -16.21 11.77 5.59
C SER A 28 -16.00 11.78 4.07
N GLN A 29 -16.69 12.65 3.36
CA GLN A 29 -16.47 12.85 1.93
C GLN A 29 -15.25 13.71 1.73
N LEU A 30 -14.43 13.36 0.74
CA LEU A 30 -13.35 14.22 0.29
C LEU A 30 -13.92 15.48 -0.37
N PRO A 31 -13.19 16.61 -0.39
CA PRO A 31 -13.56 17.74 -1.22
C PRO A 31 -13.70 17.31 -2.68
N ALA A 32 -14.71 17.84 -3.39
CA ALA A 32 -15.00 17.46 -4.76
C ALA A 32 -13.82 17.67 -5.74
N ASP A 33 -12.99 18.69 -5.50
CA ASP A 33 -11.77 18.91 -6.27
C ASP A 33 -10.69 17.83 -6.00
N THR A 34 -10.64 17.28 -4.81
CA THR A 34 -9.75 16.18 -4.45
C THR A 34 -10.22 14.90 -5.13
N GLU A 35 -11.52 14.61 -5.12
CA GLU A 35 -12.07 13.44 -5.83
C GLU A 35 -11.79 13.51 -7.33
N GLN A 36 -12.01 14.68 -7.97
CA GLN A 36 -11.67 14.89 -9.39
C GLN A 36 -10.18 14.68 -9.69
N LYS A 37 -9.28 15.07 -8.77
CA LYS A 37 -7.85 14.82 -8.93
C LYS A 37 -7.52 13.33 -8.82
N ILE A 38 -8.18 12.60 -7.91
CA ILE A 38 -8.04 11.15 -7.79
C ILE A 38 -8.52 10.47 -9.07
N ASP A 39 -9.71 10.84 -9.59
CA ASP A 39 -10.24 10.33 -10.86
C ASP A 39 -9.25 10.54 -12.00
N LYS A 40 -8.65 11.74 -12.06
CA LYS A 40 -7.67 12.07 -13.09
C LYS A 40 -6.40 11.23 -12.95
N VAL A 41 -5.86 11.05 -11.74
CA VAL A 41 -4.67 10.22 -11.49
C VAL A 41 -4.94 8.78 -11.94
N ALA A 42 -6.09 8.21 -11.57
CA ALA A 42 -6.43 6.84 -11.91
C ALA A 42 -6.63 6.66 -13.42
N THR A 43 -7.40 7.53 -14.07
CA THR A 43 -7.67 7.45 -15.51
C THR A 43 -6.41 7.70 -16.36
N ASP A 44 -5.56 8.66 -15.99
CA ASP A 44 -4.30 8.92 -16.67
C ASP A 44 -3.33 7.72 -16.53
N ALA A 45 -3.25 7.11 -15.35
CA ALA A 45 -2.41 5.93 -15.13
C ALA A 45 -2.88 4.73 -15.96
N LEU A 46 -4.18 4.45 -15.99
CA LEU A 46 -4.73 3.39 -16.84
C LEU A 46 -4.49 3.67 -18.33
N ALA A 47 -4.73 4.90 -18.78
CA ALA A 47 -4.49 5.29 -20.19
C ALA A 47 -3.00 5.15 -20.58
N LYS A 48 -2.08 5.53 -19.68
CA LYS A 48 -0.62 5.45 -19.91
C LYS A 48 -0.11 4.02 -19.92
N THR A 49 -0.59 3.19 -19.01
CA THR A 49 -0.12 1.80 -18.84
C THR A 49 -0.90 0.82 -19.70
N GLY A 50 -2.15 1.16 -20.06
CA GLY A 50 -3.10 0.30 -20.77
C GLY A 50 -3.61 -0.86 -19.89
N VAL A 51 -3.50 -0.76 -18.58
CA VAL A 51 -4.12 -1.69 -17.62
C VAL A 51 -5.64 -1.59 -17.73
N PRO A 52 -6.37 -2.73 -17.83
CA PRO A 52 -7.79 -2.69 -18.15
C PRO A 52 -8.67 -2.04 -17.09
N SER A 53 -8.40 -2.28 -15.80
CA SER A 53 -9.19 -1.70 -14.71
C SER A 53 -8.40 -1.47 -13.44
N ALA A 54 -8.93 -0.56 -12.61
CA ALA A 54 -8.49 -0.35 -11.24
C ALA A 54 -9.68 -0.18 -10.30
N SER A 55 -9.58 -0.71 -9.07
CA SER A 55 -10.48 -0.39 -7.95
C SER A 55 -9.67 0.35 -6.89
N VAL A 56 -10.15 1.53 -6.49
CA VAL A 56 -9.45 2.46 -5.59
C VAL A 56 -10.31 2.72 -4.37
N ALA A 57 -9.73 2.56 -3.18
CA ALA A 57 -10.32 3.04 -1.94
C ALA A 57 -9.36 3.99 -1.22
N VAL A 58 -9.91 5.06 -0.64
CA VAL A 58 -9.17 6.02 0.18
C VAL A 58 -9.77 6.06 1.57
N VAL A 59 -8.92 5.90 2.56
CA VAL A 59 -9.22 6.18 3.95
C VAL A 59 -8.72 7.57 4.29
N ASN A 60 -9.58 8.39 4.87
CA ASN A 60 -9.23 9.71 5.41
C ASN A 60 -9.82 9.87 6.81
N ASN A 61 -9.05 10.38 7.75
CA ASN A 61 -9.41 10.45 9.17
C ASN A 61 -9.86 9.10 9.77
N GLY A 62 -9.31 7.98 9.26
CA GLY A 62 -9.63 6.63 9.73
C GLY A 62 -11.01 6.13 9.29
N GLN A 63 -11.59 6.67 8.24
CA GLN A 63 -12.85 6.26 7.62
C GLN A 63 -12.71 6.18 6.10
N ILE A 64 -13.45 5.27 5.45
CA ILE A 64 -13.48 5.23 3.98
C ILE A 64 -14.16 6.51 3.49
N ALA A 65 -13.39 7.33 2.77
CA ALA A 65 -13.82 8.62 2.26
C ALA A 65 -14.03 8.63 0.75
N TYR A 66 -13.47 7.66 0.04
CA TYR A 66 -13.60 7.51 -1.41
C TYR A 66 -13.53 6.02 -1.77
N LEU A 67 -14.40 5.59 -2.70
CA LEU A 67 -14.42 4.24 -3.23
C LEU A 67 -14.93 4.29 -4.67
N HIS A 68 -14.08 3.94 -5.63
CA HIS A 68 -14.43 3.98 -7.05
C HIS A 68 -13.67 2.94 -7.85
N ALA A 69 -14.27 2.51 -8.98
CA ALA A 69 -13.63 1.61 -9.93
C ALA A 69 -13.61 2.23 -11.33
N TYR A 70 -12.57 1.94 -12.09
CA TYR A 70 -12.29 2.52 -13.40
C TYR A 70 -12.01 1.43 -14.43
N GLY A 71 -12.37 1.70 -15.68
CA GLY A 71 -12.07 0.83 -16.81
C GLY A 71 -12.93 -0.43 -16.86
N ASN A 72 -12.45 -1.45 -17.56
CA ASN A 72 -13.18 -2.70 -17.81
C ASN A 72 -12.60 -3.87 -17.01
N ALA A 73 -13.41 -4.48 -16.17
CA ALA A 73 -13.09 -5.71 -15.46
C ALA A 73 -12.83 -6.88 -16.43
N ARG A 74 -13.53 -6.87 -17.59
CA ARG A 74 -13.37 -7.86 -18.66
C ARG A 74 -13.36 -7.17 -20.00
N LEU A 75 -12.34 -7.46 -20.80
CA LEU A 75 -12.15 -6.86 -22.12
C LEU A 75 -12.96 -7.54 -23.21
N ASP A 76 -13.19 -8.86 -23.10
CA ASP A 76 -13.91 -9.66 -24.10
C ASP A 76 -15.41 -9.37 -24.16
N SER A 77 -15.99 -9.00 -23.01
CA SER A 77 -17.42 -8.71 -22.82
C SER A 77 -17.69 -7.26 -22.46
N GLU A 78 -16.66 -6.42 -22.44
CA GLU A 78 -16.73 -4.99 -22.10
C GLU A 78 -17.45 -4.69 -20.78
N VAL A 79 -17.27 -5.58 -19.76
CA VAL A 79 -17.89 -5.42 -18.45
C VAL A 79 -17.16 -4.35 -17.66
N PRO A 80 -17.82 -3.24 -17.26
CA PRO A 80 -17.19 -2.21 -16.43
C PRO A 80 -16.77 -2.78 -15.07
N ALA A 81 -15.66 -2.27 -14.54
CA ALA A 81 -15.26 -2.55 -13.17
C ALA A 81 -16.21 -1.86 -12.18
N THR A 82 -16.52 -2.55 -11.06
CA THR A 82 -17.30 -1.98 -9.95
C THR A 82 -16.53 -2.09 -8.63
N PRO A 83 -16.82 -1.25 -7.64
CA PRO A 83 -16.13 -1.27 -6.35
C PRO A 83 -16.30 -2.57 -5.55
N GLU A 84 -17.38 -3.32 -5.80
CA GLU A 84 -17.72 -4.57 -5.12
C GLU A 84 -16.89 -5.76 -5.63
N MET A 85 -16.30 -5.64 -6.82
CA MET A 85 -15.52 -6.71 -7.44
C MET A 85 -14.26 -7.02 -6.62
N ARG A 86 -13.96 -8.32 -6.54
CA ARG A 86 -12.77 -8.82 -5.84
C ARG A 86 -11.60 -8.93 -6.81
N TYR A 87 -10.46 -8.45 -6.39
CA TYR A 87 -9.18 -8.61 -7.08
C TYR A 87 -8.27 -9.46 -6.22
N SER A 88 -7.41 -10.27 -6.82
CA SER A 88 -6.34 -10.94 -6.08
C SER A 88 -5.35 -9.88 -5.58
N ILE A 89 -5.09 -9.89 -4.27
CA ILE A 89 -4.23 -8.89 -3.63
C ILE A 89 -2.77 -9.34 -3.53
N GLY A 90 -2.47 -10.57 -3.98
CA GLY A 90 -1.12 -11.12 -3.98
C GLY A 90 -0.44 -10.99 -2.61
N SER A 91 0.79 -10.53 -2.62
CA SER A 91 1.63 -10.46 -1.41
C SER A 91 1.12 -9.55 -0.30
N VAL A 92 0.12 -8.70 -0.53
CA VAL A 92 -0.57 -7.99 0.56
C VAL A 92 -1.21 -8.98 1.55
N SER A 93 -1.51 -10.22 1.12
CA SER A 93 -1.95 -11.34 1.96
C SER A 93 -1.01 -11.63 3.14
N LYS A 94 0.29 -11.35 2.98
CA LYS A 94 1.30 -11.57 4.03
C LYS A 94 1.02 -10.80 5.32
N GLN A 95 0.38 -9.64 5.23
CA GLN A 95 -0.03 -8.85 6.39
C GLN A 95 -0.99 -9.64 7.28
N PHE A 96 -1.92 -10.39 6.68
CA PHE A 96 -2.91 -11.19 7.41
C PHE A 96 -2.28 -12.44 8.04
N THR A 97 -1.33 -13.09 7.36
CA THR A 97 -0.57 -14.18 7.94
C THR A 97 0.28 -13.70 9.12
N ALA A 98 0.93 -12.55 9.03
CA ALA A 98 1.67 -11.95 10.12
C ALA A 98 0.75 -11.57 11.31
N ALA A 99 -0.42 -11.00 11.03
CA ALA A 99 -1.42 -10.70 12.06
C ALA A 99 -1.94 -11.98 12.75
N ALA A 100 -2.13 -13.08 12.02
CA ALA A 100 -2.51 -14.37 12.61
C ALA A 100 -1.45 -14.86 13.61
N ILE A 101 -0.17 -14.78 13.27
CA ILE A 101 0.93 -15.10 14.18
C ILE A 101 0.90 -14.20 15.42
N LEU A 102 0.69 -12.90 15.26
CA LEU A 102 0.61 -11.93 16.36
C LEU A 102 -0.58 -12.22 17.28
N LEU A 103 -1.73 -12.58 16.73
CA LEU A 103 -2.91 -12.99 17.51
C LEU A 103 -2.67 -14.28 18.30
N LEU A 104 -1.96 -15.27 17.73
CA LEU A 104 -1.55 -16.49 18.45
C LEU A 104 -0.54 -16.19 19.56
N ARG A 105 0.37 -15.23 19.34
CA ARG A 105 1.29 -14.72 20.36
C ARG A 105 0.52 -14.05 21.51
N GLU A 106 -0.50 -13.25 21.22
CA GLU A 106 -1.35 -12.62 22.25
C GLU A 106 -2.10 -13.63 23.12
N GLN A 107 -2.40 -14.80 22.54
CA GLN A 107 -2.99 -15.94 23.24
C GLN A 107 -1.96 -16.75 24.06
N GLY A 108 -0.67 -16.39 24.00
CA GLY A 108 0.41 -17.10 24.68
C GLY A 108 0.77 -18.45 24.05
N LYS A 109 0.30 -18.74 22.83
CA LYS A 109 0.52 -20.03 22.15
C LYS A 109 1.89 -20.15 21.50
N LEU A 110 2.51 -19.02 21.15
CA LEU A 110 3.85 -18.93 20.58
C LEU A 110 4.53 -17.61 20.94
N SER A 111 5.85 -17.52 20.67
CA SER A 111 6.63 -16.28 20.71
C SER A 111 7.22 -16.00 19.32
N LEU A 112 7.41 -14.73 18.97
CA LEU A 112 8.12 -14.36 17.73
C LEU A 112 9.58 -14.87 17.72
N ASP A 113 10.17 -15.09 18.90
CA ASP A 113 11.53 -15.58 19.06
C ASP A 113 11.61 -17.11 19.18
N ASP A 114 10.45 -17.81 19.15
CA ASP A 114 10.41 -19.26 19.01
C ASP A 114 11.10 -19.69 17.72
N LYS A 115 11.86 -20.77 17.82
CA LYS A 115 12.53 -21.36 16.66
C LYS A 115 11.53 -22.13 15.80
N VAL A 116 11.71 -22.05 14.49
CA VAL A 116 10.92 -22.80 13.51
C VAL A 116 10.91 -24.29 13.84
N GLY A 117 12.05 -24.82 14.32
CA GLY A 117 12.20 -26.21 14.71
C GLY A 117 11.27 -26.69 15.81
N LYS A 118 10.72 -25.80 16.64
CA LYS A 118 9.66 -26.12 17.62
C LYS A 118 8.39 -26.65 16.94
N PHE A 119 8.13 -26.21 15.71
CA PHE A 119 6.90 -26.50 14.96
C PHE A 119 7.15 -27.41 13.76
N ILE A 120 8.27 -27.20 13.04
CA ILE A 120 8.65 -27.95 11.83
C ILE A 120 10.14 -28.30 11.92
N PRO A 121 10.52 -29.33 12.70
CA PRO A 121 11.93 -29.63 12.98
C PRO A 121 12.71 -30.16 11.78
N THR A 122 12.04 -30.57 10.72
CA THR A 122 12.67 -31.17 9.52
C THR A 122 13.30 -30.15 8.57
N LEU A 123 12.95 -28.86 8.68
CA LEU A 123 13.49 -27.85 7.78
C LEU A 123 14.97 -27.55 8.04
N THR A 124 15.67 -27.12 7.00
CA THR A 124 17.09 -26.76 7.10
C THR A 124 17.29 -25.70 8.17
N ARG A 125 18.18 -25.98 9.12
CA ARG A 125 18.56 -25.07 10.22
C ARG A 125 17.35 -24.51 11.00
N ALA A 126 16.27 -25.28 11.11
CA ALA A 126 15.04 -24.86 11.77
C ALA A 126 15.22 -24.40 13.22
N ASN A 127 16.24 -24.93 13.92
CA ASN A 127 16.56 -24.58 15.31
C ASN A 127 17.37 -23.27 15.42
N GLU A 128 17.71 -22.62 14.30
CA GLU A 128 18.44 -21.36 14.27
C GLU A 128 17.56 -20.20 13.83
N VAL A 129 16.57 -20.45 12.95
CA VAL A 129 15.64 -19.47 12.42
C VAL A 129 14.48 -19.24 13.39
N THR A 130 14.10 -17.97 13.62
CA THR A 130 12.94 -17.59 14.43
C THR A 130 11.72 -17.25 13.56
N ILE A 131 10.52 -17.27 14.16
CA ILE A 131 9.29 -16.79 13.50
C ILE A 131 9.44 -15.32 13.06
N ARG A 132 10.04 -14.46 13.90
CA ARG A 132 10.35 -13.07 13.56
C ARG A 132 11.14 -12.96 12.26
N GLN A 133 12.15 -13.80 12.09
CA GLN A 133 12.99 -13.81 10.90
C GLN A 133 12.28 -14.32 9.64
N LEU A 134 11.29 -15.21 9.79
CA LEU A 134 10.39 -15.56 8.68
C LEU A 134 9.58 -14.35 8.23
N LEU A 135 8.83 -13.71 9.16
CA LEU A 135 7.91 -12.63 8.85
C LEU A 135 8.61 -11.37 8.34
N SER A 136 9.91 -11.21 8.64
CA SER A 136 10.72 -10.06 8.21
C SER A 136 11.65 -10.35 7.04
N HIS A 137 11.58 -11.53 6.43
CA HIS A 137 12.46 -11.94 5.32
C HIS A 137 13.96 -11.91 5.64
N THR A 138 14.32 -12.22 6.88
CA THR A 138 15.72 -12.30 7.34
C THR A 138 16.15 -13.71 7.73
N SER A 139 15.38 -14.73 7.33
CA SER A 139 15.62 -16.14 7.64
C SER A 139 16.75 -16.80 6.85
N GLY A 140 16.88 -16.40 5.56
CA GLY A 140 17.75 -17.04 4.58
C GLY A 140 17.10 -18.17 3.78
N TYR A 141 15.85 -18.59 4.06
CA TYR A 141 15.16 -19.59 3.22
C TYR A 141 15.00 -19.11 1.80
N GLN A 142 15.38 -19.96 0.83
CA GLN A 142 15.27 -19.66 -0.60
C GLN A 142 13.82 -19.46 -1.01
N ASP A 143 13.59 -18.48 -1.90
CA ASP A 143 12.26 -18.26 -2.47
C ASP A 143 11.89 -19.38 -3.45
N TYR A 144 10.67 -19.88 -3.36
CA TYR A 144 10.15 -20.87 -4.31
C TYR A 144 9.63 -20.23 -5.60
N TRP A 145 9.35 -18.93 -5.60
CA TRP A 145 8.84 -18.20 -6.75
C TRP A 145 9.54 -16.83 -6.91
N PRO A 146 10.82 -16.82 -7.32
CA PRO A 146 11.58 -15.59 -7.48
C PRO A 146 11.43 -14.90 -8.85
N GLN A 147 10.74 -15.51 -9.81
CA GLN A 147 10.50 -14.97 -11.15
C GLN A 147 9.07 -14.45 -11.32
N ASP A 148 8.88 -13.48 -12.21
CA ASP A 148 7.62 -12.74 -12.40
C ASP A 148 6.68 -13.42 -13.43
N TYR A 149 6.65 -14.75 -13.49
CA TYR A 149 5.73 -15.50 -14.34
C TYR A 149 5.38 -16.88 -13.75
N VAL A 150 4.23 -17.43 -14.17
CA VAL A 150 3.78 -18.76 -13.76
C VAL A 150 4.56 -19.85 -14.51
N MET A 151 5.34 -20.63 -13.78
CA MET A 151 6.08 -21.76 -14.34
C MET A 151 5.11 -22.90 -14.72
N PRO A 152 5.47 -23.76 -15.73
CA PRO A 152 4.62 -24.89 -16.10
C PRO A 152 4.23 -25.83 -14.96
N MET A 153 5.10 -26.00 -13.97
CA MET A 153 4.79 -26.79 -12.78
C MET A 153 3.71 -26.16 -11.91
N MET A 154 3.62 -24.82 -11.91
CA MET A 154 2.65 -24.07 -11.12
C MET A 154 1.24 -24.10 -11.71
N LEU A 155 1.05 -24.61 -12.90
CA LEU A 155 -0.28 -24.87 -13.47
C LEU A 155 -0.96 -26.10 -12.85
N ARG A 156 -0.25 -26.86 -12.03
CA ARG A 156 -0.77 -28.04 -11.34
C ARG A 156 -0.91 -27.75 -9.84
N PRO A 157 -1.89 -28.33 -9.15
CA PRO A 157 -2.02 -28.19 -7.70
C PRO A 157 -0.77 -28.64 -6.94
N VAL A 158 -0.51 -27.99 -5.82
CA VAL A 158 0.58 -28.32 -4.88
C VAL A 158 0.04 -28.23 -3.45
N THR A 159 0.72 -28.86 -2.48
CA THR A 159 0.46 -28.65 -1.06
C THR A 159 1.59 -27.84 -0.43
N ALA A 160 1.30 -27.17 0.70
CA ALA A 160 2.32 -26.45 1.47
C ALA A 160 3.48 -27.39 1.86
N GLU A 161 3.19 -28.63 2.27
CA GLU A 161 4.21 -29.65 2.58
C GLU A 161 5.12 -29.90 1.38
N ARG A 162 4.57 -30.01 0.17
CA ARG A 162 5.36 -30.25 -1.04
C ARG A 162 6.25 -29.07 -1.40
N ILE A 163 5.79 -27.84 -1.16
CA ILE A 163 6.62 -26.62 -1.29
C ILE A 163 7.79 -26.72 -0.28
N LEU A 164 7.49 -27.01 0.97
CA LEU A 164 8.50 -27.11 2.02
C LEU A 164 9.47 -28.26 1.79
N ASP A 165 9.01 -29.42 1.31
CA ASP A 165 9.88 -30.55 0.94
C ASP A 165 10.89 -30.18 -0.13
N THR A 166 10.50 -29.29 -1.05
CA THR A 166 11.34 -28.90 -2.18
C THR A 166 12.29 -27.76 -1.82
N TRP A 167 11.80 -26.72 -1.15
CA TRP A 167 12.56 -25.47 -0.89
C TRP A 167 12.97 -25.30 0.57
N GLY A 168 12.20 -25.79 1.51
CA GLY A 168 12.52 -25.70 2.94
C GLY A 168 13.70 -26.55 3.39
N HIS A 169 14.10 -27.54 2.58
CA HIS A 169 15.28 -28.39 2.81
C HIS A 169 16.53 -27.94 2.05
N LYS A 170 16.44 -26.90 1.21
CA LYS A 170 17.61 -26.31 0.54
C LYS A 170 18.52 -25.59 1.53
N PRO A 171 19.82 -25.43 1.22
CA PRO A 171 20.71 -24.57 2.00
C PRO A 171 20.13 -23.16 2.08
N LEU A 172 20.35 -22.49 3.23
CA LEU A 172 20.00 -21.07 3.35
C LEU A 172 20.91 -20.21 2.46
N ASP A 173 20.37 -19.15 1.85
CA ASP A 173 21.13 -18.21 1.03
C ASP A 173 22.13 -17.37 1.86
N PHE A 174 21.85 -17.22 3.16
CA PHE A 174 22.68 -16.48 4.12
C PHE A 174 22.37 -16.88 5.57
N GLU A 175 23.24 -16.49 6.47
CA GLU A 175 23.07 -16.71 7.91
C GLU A 175 21.85 -15.93 8.44
N PRO A 176 20.94 -16.57 9.21
CA PRO A 176 19.74 -15.92 9.73
C PRO A 176 20.04 -14.60 10.44
N GLY A 177 19.33 -13.54 10.06
CA GLY A 177 19.46 -12.19 10.61
C GLY A 177 20.63 -11.37 10.08
N THR A 178 21.39 -11.85 9.09
CA THR A 178 22.53 -11.08 8.53
C THR A 178 22.22 -10.29 7.28
N LYS A 179 21.19 -10.69 6.54
CA LYS A 179 20.72 -10.04 5.32
C LYS A 179 19.20 -10.04 5.27
N TRP A 180 18.67 -9.17 4.43
CA TRP A 180 17.27 -9.16 4.03
C TRP A 180 17.16 -9.67 2.59
N GLN A 181 16.28 -10.65 2.37
CA GLN A 181 15.95 -11.17 1.05
C GLN A 181 14.52 -11.68 1.05
N TYR A 182 13.69 -11.09 0.21
CA TYR A 182 12.30 -11.51 0.09
C TYR A 182 12.19 -12.99 -0.26
N SER A 183 11.30 -13.71 0.41
CA SER A 183 11.06 -15.13 0.16
C SER A 183 9.63 -15.52 0.52
N ASN A 184 8.88 -16.00 -0.46
CA ASN A 184 7.53 -16.54 -0.27
C ASN A 184 7.54 -17.81 0.60
N THR A 185 8.62 -18.60 0.54
CA THR A 185 8.80 -19.80 1.39
C THR A 185 8.67 -19.47 2.87
N ASN A 186 9.12 -18.29 3.32
CA ASN A 186 8.96 -17.85 4.69
C ASN A 186 7.51 -17.81 5.14
N TYR A 187 6.62 -17.34 4.26
CA TYR A 187 5.21 -17.22 4.57
C TYR A 187 4.46 -18.53 4.45
N VAL A 188 4.88 -19.46 3.58
CA VAL A 188 4.40 -20.84 3.60
C VAL A 188 4.72 -21.49 4.95
N ILE A 189 5.96 -21.34 5.45
CA ILE A 189 6.35 -21.83 6.79
C ILE A 189 5.48 -21.19 7.88
N ALA A 190 5.29 -19.86 7.83
CA ALA A 190 4.46 -19.14 8.80
C ALA A 190 3.00 -19.61 8.78
N GLY A 191 2.41 -19.83 7.60
CA GLY A 191 1.05 -20.36 7.46
C GLY A 191 0.90 -21.75 8.06
N VAL A 192 1.85 -22.65 7.79
CA VAL A 192 1.88 -23.99 8.42
C VAL A 192 2.00 -23.90 9.94
N ILE A 193 2.78 -22.94 10.46
CA ILE A 193 2.86 -22.68 11.90
C ILE A 193 1.50 -22.21 12.45
N VAL A 194 0.81 -21.30 11.74
CA VAL A 194 -0.55 -20.87 12.15
C VAL A 194 -1.48 -22.06 12.25
N GLU A 195 -1.54 -22.93 11.24
CA GLU A 195 -2.41 -24.11 11.24
C GLU A 195 -2.07 -25.09 12.38
N LYS A 196 -0.78 -25.38 12.58
CA LYS A 196 -0.35 -26.28 13.67
C LYS A 196 -0.66 -25.75 15.07
N VAL A 197 -0.53 -24.45 15.29
CA VAL A 197 -0.71 -23.83 16.60
C VAL A 197 -2.17 -23.51 16.89
N SER A 198 -2.94 -23.13 15.88
CA SER A 198 -4.38 -22.89 16.02
C SER A 198 -5.20 -24.17 16.06
N GLY A 199 -4.76 -25.21 15.34
CA GLY A 199 -5.51 -26.44 15.09
C GLY A 199 -6.56 -26.29 13.99
N GLU A 200 -6.53 -25.20 13.22
CA GLU A 200 -7.52 -24.85 12.19
C GLU A 200 -6.81 -24.54 10.86
N PRO A 201 -7.47 -24.78 9.70
CA PRO A 201 -6.98 -24.30 8.42
C PRO A 201 -6.77 -22.76 8.45
N LEU A 202 -5.73 -22.28 7.77
CA LEU A 202 -5.34 -20.85 7.80
C LEU A 202 -6.52 -19.93 7.48
N LEU A 203 -7.21 -20.14 6.35
CA LEU A 203 -8.34 -19.30 5.96
C LEU A 203 -9.44 -19.26 7.03
N GLN A 204 -9.74 -20.41 7.67
CA GLN A 204 -10.73 -20.48 8.73
C GLN A 204 -10.32 -19.63 9.93
N TYR A 205 -9.06 -19.73 10.32
CA TYR A 205 -8.51 -18.90 11.40
C TYR A 205 -8.58 -17.40 11.05
N LEU A 206 -8.15 -17.02 9.84
CA LEU A 206 -8.23 -15.63 9.36
C LEU A 206 -9.68 -15.12 9.34
N GLN A 207 -10.61 -15.95 8.84
CA GLN A 207 -12.05 -15.61 8.80
C GLN A 207 -12.60 -15.29 10.18
N GLN A 208 -12.30 -16.14 11.18
CA GLN A 208 -12.82 -16.00 12.54
C GLN A 208 -12.14 -14.86 13.32
N LYS A 209 -10.84 -14.69 13.13
CA LYS A 209 -10.02 -13.79 13.97
C LYS A 209 -9.76 -12.42 13.38
N ILE A 210 -9.91 -12.27 12.06
CA ILE A 210 -9.59 -11.03 11.35
C ILE A 210 -10.78 -10.55 10.52
N PHE A 211 -11.23 -11.36 9.53
CA PHE A 211 -12.19 -10.87 8.55
C PHE A 211 -13.58 -10.60 9.13
N ALA A 212 -14.13 -11.53 9.92
CA ALA A 212 -15.42 -11.37 10.55
C ALA A 212 -15.44 -10.20 11.57
N PRO A 213 -14.45 -10.07 12.50
CA PRO A 213 -14.37 -8.93 13.40
C PRO A 213 -14.27 -7.58 12.70
N LEU A 214 -13.58 -7.50 11.55
CA LEU A 214 -13.42 -6.28 10.77
C LEU A 214 -14.54 -6.07 9.72
N ASN A 215 -15.55 -6.97 9.67
CA ASN A 215 -16.65 -6.93 8.71
C ASN A 215 -16.19 -6.95 7.24
N MET A 216 -15.09 -7.67 6.96
CA MET A 216 -14.55 -7.92 5.62
C MET A 216 -15.30 -9.11 5.00
N LYS A 217 -16.25 -8.85 4.12
CA LYS A 217 -17.22 -9.85 3.64
C LYS A 217 -16.91 -10.44 2.28
N SER A 218 -16.09 -9.75 1.49
CA SER A 218 -15.77 -10.17 0.12
C SER A 218 -14.58 -11.13 0.03
N VAL A 219 -13.85 -11.34 1.14
CA VAL A 219 -12.59 -12.09 1.15
C VAL A 219 -12.79 -13.53 0.71
N THR A 220 -11.96 -13.97 -0.23
CA THR A 220 -11.88 -15.37 -0.68
C THR A 220 -10.42 -15.82 -0.79
N ASP A 221 -10.22 -17.13 -0.74
CA ASP A 221 -8.93 -17.81 -0.97
C ASP A 221 -8.91 -18.33 -2.40
N THR A 222 -8.07 -17.76 -3.26
CA THR A 222 -7.99 -18.10 -4.68
C THR A 222 -7.34 -19.47 -4.94
N ASP A 223 -6.65 -20.03 -3.96
CA ASP A 223 -6.17 -21.40 -4.00
C ASP A 223 -7.32 -22.42 -3.90
N LYS A 224 -8.45 -22.03 -3.28
CA LYS A 224 -9.62 -22.90 -3.07
C LYS A 224 -10.79 -22.58 -3.97
N ALA A 225 -11.00 -21.29 -4.26
CA ALA A 225 -12.11 -20.81 -5.08
C ALA A 225 -11.61 -19.72 -6.03
N LYS A 226 -11.51 -20.03 -7.31
CA LYS A 226 -11.15 -19.06 -8.34
C LYS A 226 -12.17 -17.92 -8.38
N LEU A 227 -11.69 -16.73 -8.75
CA LEU A 227 -12.54 -15.60 -9.04
C LEU A 227 -13.55 -15.98 -10.14
N GLY A 228 -14.80 -15.60 -9.95
CA GLY A 228 -15.92 -16.00 -10.82
C GLY A 228 -16.30 -14.93 -11.84
N ASP A 229 -17.43 -15.20 -12.51
CA ASP A 229 -17.95 -14.30 -13.55
C ASP A 229 -18.42 -12.93 -13.04
N THR A 230 -18.48 -12.70 -11.76
CA THR A 230 -18.76 -11.39 -11.14
C THR A 230 -17.51 -10.60 -10.78
N ASP A 231 -16.32 -11.17 -11.00
CA ASP A 231 -15.05 -10.56 -10.67
C ASP A 231 -14.25 -10.25 -11.95
N PRO A 232 -13.17 -9.45 -11.87
CA PRO A 232 -12.34 -9.14 -13.02
C PRO A 232 -11.60 -10.37 -13.56
N THR A 233 -11.40 -10.41 -14.87
CA THR A 233 -10.41 -11.29 -15.48
C THR A 233 -9.02 -10.72 -15.28
N GLY A 234 -8.07 -11.55 -14.84
CA GLY A 234 -6.67 -11.19 -14.78
C GLY A 234 -6.01 -11.21 -16.15
N TYR A 235 -5.17 -10.23 -16.44
CA TYR A 235 -4.48 -10.09 -17.73
C TYR A 235 -2.98 -10.04 -17.56
N LEU A 236 -2.27 -10.50 -18.60
CA LEU A 236 -0.84 -10.30 -18.79
C LEU A 236 -0.56 -9.64 -20.14
N ARG A 237 0.66 -9.14 -20.31
CA ARG A 237 1.16 -8.67 -21.61
C ARG A 237 2.50 -9.29 -21.92
N TYR A 238 2.71 -9.63 -23.20
CA TYR A 238 4.03 -9.94 -23.70
C TYR A 238 4.64 -8.66 -24.30
N ALA A 239 5.57 -8.05 -23.58
CA ALA A 239 6.16 -6.75 -23.89
C ALA A 239 5.09 -5.66 -24.09
N LEU A 240 5.00 -5.04 -25.23
CA LEU A 240 4.04 -3.99 -25.59
C LEU A 240 2.82 -4.51 -26.35
N GLY A 241 2.60 -5.82 -26.35
CA GLY A 241 1.46 -6.46 -27.01
C GLY A 241 0.13 -6.15 -26.34
N PRO A 242 -1.00 -6.63 -26.89
CA PRO A 242 -2.31 -6.45 -26.27
C PRO A 242 -2.44 -7.28 -24.99
N PRO A 243 -3.29 -6.85 -24.03
CA PRO A 243 -3.65 -7.67 -22.87
C PRO A 243 -4.23 -9.03 -23.31
N ARG A 244 -3.86 -10.07 -22.57
CA ARG A 244 -4.37 -11.42 -22.75
C ARG A 244 -4.73 -12.02 -21.41
N PRO A 245 -5.77 -12.87 -21.29
CA PRO A 245 -6.04 -13.58 -20.05
C PRO A 245 -4.80 -14.28 -19.53
N ALA A 246 -4.47 -14.03 -18.28
CA ALA A 246 -3.31 -14.60 -17.62
C ALA A 246 -3.54 -16.08 -17.25
N PRO A 247 -2.53 -16.95 -17.28
CA PRO A 247 -2.64 -18.29 -16.75
C PRO A 247 -2.85 -18.24 -15.22
N VAL A 248 -3.82 -18.98 -14.71
CA VAL A 248 -4.08 -19.03 -13.26
C VAL A 248 -3.24 -20.14 -12.64
N GLU A 249 -2.64 -19.84 -11.50
CA GLU A 249 -1.89 -20.80 -10.71
C GLU A 249 -2.78 -21.97 -10.26
N GLY A 250 -2.18 -23.17 -10.21
CA GLY A 250 -2.79 -24.32 -9.59
C GLY A 250 -2.98 -24.09 -8.09
N SER A 251 -4.00 -24.71 -7.51
CA SER A 251 -4.30 -24.62 -6.08
C SER A 251 -3.09 -24.92 -5.19
N GLY A 252 -2.88 -24.12 -4.15
CA GLY A 252 -1.87 -24.29 -3.12
C GLY A 252 -0.54 -23.54 -3.34
N TRP A 253 -0.31 -22.94 -4.51
CA TRP A 253 0.93 -22.20 -4.78
C TRP A 253 0.99 -20.84 -4.08
N LEU A 254 -0.15 -20.25 -3.78
CA LEU A 254 -0.24 -18.92 -3.16
C LEU A 254 -0.34 -18.97 -1.62
N PHE A 255 -0.58 -20.15 -1.06
CA PHE A 255 -0.83 -20.42 0.36
C PHE A 255 -0.01 -19.52 1.30
N ALA A 256 -0.71 -18.81 2.19
CA ALA A 256 -0.19 -17.90 3.21
C ALA A 256 0.68 -16.73 2.71
N ALA A 257 1.10 -16.76 1.45
CA ALA A 257 1.96 -15.77 0.83
C ALA A 257 1.22 -14.82 -0.13
N GLY A 258 0.07 -15.24 -0.71
CA GLY A 258 -0.58 -14.47 -1.76
C GLY A 258 -2.01 -14.90 -2.12
N GLU A 259 -2.64 -15.78 -1.37
CA GLU A 259 -3.88 -16.48 -1.74
C GLU A 259 -5.17 -15.65 -1.64
N LEU A 260 -5.12 -14.46 -1.05
CA LEU A 260 -6.35 -13.71 -0.79
C LEU A 260 -6.77 -12.85 -1.98
N ALA A 261 -8.08 -12.81 -2.20
CA ALA A 261 -8.72 -11.82 -3.05
C ALA A 261 -9.87 -11.15 -2.28
N MET A 262 -10.06 -9.85 -2.55
CA MET A 262 -11.10 -9.04 -1.89
C MET A 262 -11.38 -7.76 -2.66
N SER A 263 -12.42 -7.04 -2.26
CA SER A 263 -12.69 -5.69 -2.74
C SER A 263 -11.72 -4.67 -2.13
N ALA A 264 -11.55 -3.52 -2.78
CA ALA A 264 -10.77 -2.42 -2.23
C ALA A 264 -11.35 -1.91 -0.90
N GLU A 265 -12.67 -1.99 -0.73
CA GLU A 265 -13.35 -1.64 0.53
C GLU A 265 -12.90 -2.52 1.69
N ASP A 266 -12.84 -3.84 1.49
CA ASP A 266 -12.45 -4.76 2.56
C ASP A 266 -10.97 -4.58 2.94
N LEU A 267 -10.08 -4.34 1.97
CA LEU A 267 -8.68 -4.02 2.29
C LEU A 267 -8.56 -2.68 3.04
N ALA A 268 -9.36 -1.68 2.67
CA ALA A 268 -9.42 -0.42 3.42
C ALA A 268 -9.94 -0.60 4.86
N ARG A 269 -10.83 -1.57 5.12
CA ARG A 269 -11.25 -1.94 6.51
C ARG A 269 -10.09 -2.51 7.32
N TRP A 270 -9.22 -3.30 6.68
CA TRP A 270 -7.98 -3.74 7.30
C TRP A 270 -7.07 -2.55 7.66
N ASP A 271 -6.88 -1.60 6.75
CA ASP A 271 -6.07 -0.39 6.98
C ASP A 271 -6.63 0.46 8.13
N ILE A 272 -7.95 0.61 8.19
CA ILE A 272 -8.63 1.27 9.32
C ILE A 272 -8.30 0.56 10.65
N SER A 273 -8.19 -0.76 10.63
CA SER A 273 -7.81 -1.50 11.85
C SER A 273 -6.37 -1.23 12.27
N ILE A 274 -5.46 -1.02 11.33
CA ILE A 274 -4.06 -0.60 11.60
C ILE A 274 -4.04 0.81 12.20
N ILE A 275 -4.75 1.74 11.56
CA ILE A 275 -4.84 3.15 11.98
C ILE A 275 -5.44 3.28 13.38
N ASN A 276 -6.51 2.55 13.65
CA ASN A 276 -7.25 2.62 14.93
C ASN A 276 -6.71 1.63 15.99
N GLN A 277 -5.79 0.75 15.63
CA GLN A 277 -5.29 -0.34 16.48
C GLN A 277 -6.43 -1.16 17.10
N SER A 278 -7.44 -1.55 16.28
CA SER A 278 -8.72 -2.05 16.78
C SER A 278 -8.83 -3.58 16.84
N LEU A 279 -7.93 -4.32 16.19
CA LEU A 279 -7.98 -5.79 16.11
C LEU A 279 -7.01 -6.47 17.10
N MET A 280 -5.79 -5.97 17.19
CA MET A 280 -4.72 -6.50 18.03
C MET A 280 -4.40 -5.54 19.17
N LYS A 281 -3.66 -6.01 20.17
CA LYS A 281 -3.14 -5.13 21.24
C LYS A 281 -2.13 -4.13 20.68
N PRO A 282 -1.99 -2.94 21.27
CA PRO A 282 -1.03 -1.93 20.81
C PRO A 282 0.41 -2.45 20.66
N ALA A 283 0.87 -3.33 21.57
CA ALA A 283 2.19 -3.95 21.48
C ALA A 283 2.35 -4.84 20.24
N SER A 284 1.28 -5.48 19.75
CA SER A 284 1.34 -6.28 18.51
C SER A 284 1.37 -5.38 17.27
N TYR A 285 0.64 -4.28 17.27
CA TYR A 285 0.77 -3.28 16.21
C TYR A 285 2.16 -2.66 16.17
N GLN A 286 2.76 -2.38 17.33
CA GLN A 286 4.15 -1.89 17.39
C GLN A 286 5.12 -2.89 16.77
N GLU A 287 5.03 -4.18 17.10
CA GLU A 287 5.86 -5.23 16.49
C GLU A 287 5.63 -5.33 14.98
N PHE A 288 4.36 -5.29 14.54
CA PHE A 288 3.98 -5.36 13.14
C PHE A 288 4.64 -4.28 12.29
N GLN A 289 4.65 -3.04 12.79
CA GLN A 289 5.04 -1.83 12.05
C GLN A 289 6.42 -1.29 12.42
N THR A 290 7.22 -2.05 13.18
CA THR A 290 8.60 -1.67 13.52
C THR A 290 9.58 -2.35 12.57
N GLU A 291 10.44 -1.56 11.96
CA GLU A 291 11.52 -2.05 11.12
C GLU A 291 12.43 -3.03 11.88
N ILE A 292 12.72 -4.17 11.28
CA ILE A 292 13.64 -5.15 11.84
C ILE A 292 15.09 -4.75 11.50
N LEU A 293 15.93 -4.80 12.52
CA LEU A 293 17.37 -4.56 12.35
C LEU A 293 18.11 -5.88 12.12
N LEU A 294 19.06 -5.85 11.20
CA LEU A 294 20.01 -6.94 10.97
C LEU A 294 21.03 -7.03 12.12
N LYS A 295 21.75 -8.14 12.22
CA LYS A 295 22.80 -8.35 13.25
C LYS A 295 23.90 -7.26 13.24
N ASN A 296 24.13 -6.58 12.12
CA ASN A 296 25.09 -5.49 11.98
C ASN A 296 24.49 -4.10 12.30
N GLY A 297 23.22 -4.05 12.75
CA GLY A 297 22.52 -2.82 13.10
C GLY A 297 21.87 -2.09 11.92
N LEU A 298 22.02 -2.56 10.68
CA LEU A 298 21.37 -1.94 9.53
C LEU A 298 19.86 -2.29 9.52
N GLY A 299 19.05 -1.30 9.17
CA GLY A 299 17.61 -1.47 9.01
C GLY A 299 17.27 -2.21 7.71
N THR A 300 16.20 -3.01 7.76
CA THR A 300 15.68 -3.75 6.60
C THR A 300 14.61 -2.97 5.83
N ARG A 301 14.10 -1.89 6.39
CA ARG A 301 12.88 -1.17 5.95
C ARG A 301 11.67 -2.09 5.86
N TYR A 302 11.64 -3.17 6.64
CA TYR A 302 10.58 -4.15 6.66
C TYR A 302 10.25 -4.56 8.10
N GLY A 303 8.98 -4.55 8.44
CA GLY A 303 8.45 -5.04 9.71
C GLY A 303 8.04 -6.51 9.63
N LEU A 304 6.82 -6.82 10.04
CA LEU A 304 6.26 -8.16 9.95
C LEU A 304 5.14 -8.19 8.89
N GLY A 305 5.52 -8.43 7.63
CA GLY A 305 4.58 -8.46 6.50
C GLY A 305 4.25 -7.09 5.89
N VAL A 306 4.99 -6.05 6.26
CA VAL A 306 4.84 -4.70 5.71
C VAL A 306 6.20 -4.06 5.50
N MET A 307 6.33 -3.25 4.47
CA MET A 307 7.41 -2.29 4.32
C MET A 307 7.21 -1.16 5.34
N VAL A 308 8.30 -0.63 5.87
CA VAL A 308 8.31 0.53 6.79
C VAL A 308 9.19 1.59 6.18
N ARG A 309 8.58 2.68 5.75
CA ARG A 309 9.26 3.75 5.00
C ARG A 309 8.88 5.12 5.55
N SER A 310 9.50 6.14 4.99
CA SER A 310 9.04 7.53 5.14
C SER A 310 8.87 8.11 3.75
N GLU A 311 7.69 8.61 3.46
CA GLU A 311 7.34 9.27 2.21
C GLU A 311 6.81 10.68 2.51
N LEU A 312 7.33 11.68 1.80
CA LEU A 312 7.01 13.11 2.01
C LEU A 312 7.19 13.61 3.46
N GLY A 313 7.97 12.91 4.30
CA GLY A 313 8.15 13.20 5.72
C GLY A 313 7.21 12.41 6.64
N HIS A 314 6.23 11.71 6.09
CA HIS A 314 5.25 10.88 6.80
C HIS A 314 5.72 9.44 6.94
N ARG A 315 5.39 8.80 8.04
CA ARG A 315 5.65 7.37 8.23
C ARG A 315 4.67 6.56 7.40
N GLU A 316 5.21 5.73 6.52
CA GLU A 316 4.45 4.87 5.62
C GLU A 316 4.63 3.40 5.97
N LEU A 317 3.52 2.70 6.05
CA LEU A 317 3.45 1.25 6.00
C LEU A 317 2.88 0.86 4.64
N SER A 318 3.58 -0.01 3.91
CA SER A 318 3.10 -0.40 2.57
C SER A 318 3.40 -1.84 2.23
N HIS A 319 2.66 -2.38 1.29
CA HIS A 319 3.00 -3.62 0.61
C HIS A 319 2.35 -3.65 -0.77
N GLY A 320 3.17 -3.92 -1.79
CA GLY A 320 2.68 -4.27 -3.10
C GLY A 320 2.32 -5.75 -3.20
N GLY A 321 1.42 -6.09 -4.08
CA GLY A 321 1.06 -7.46 -4.38
C GLY A 321 1.08 -7.73 -5.87
N GLU A 322 1.59 -8.90 -6.25
CA GLU A 322 1.55 -9.40 -7.60
C GLU A 322 1.29 -10.90 -7.61
N VAL A 323 0.34 -11.31 -8.41
CA VAL A 323 0.06 -12.70 -8.80
C VAL A 323 -0.38 -12.67 -10.26
N SER A 324 -0.47 -13.82 -10.90
CA SER A 324 -0.84 -13.88 -12.30
C SER A 324 -2.12 -13.10 -12.61
N GLY A 325 -2.00 -12.09 -13.46
CA GLY A 325 -3.08 -11.25 -13.90
C GLY A 325 -3.50 -10.10 -12.98
N PHE A 326 -2.84 -9.90 -11.83
CA PHE A 326 -3.24 -8.87 -10.87
C PHE A 326 -2.03 -8.20 -10.22
N THR A 327 -2.12 -6.87 -10.06
CA THR A 327 -1.25 -6.13 -9.15
C THR A 327 -2.08 -5.31 -8.15
N SER A 328 -1.52 -5.10 -6.98
CA SER A 328 -2.12 -4.30 -5.93
C SER A 328 -1.09 -3.41 -5.25
N GLU A 329 -1.54 -2.29 -4.69
CA GLU A 329 -0.73 -1.43 -3.84
C GLU A 329 -1.56 -1.02 -2.62
N ASN A 330 -0.96 -1.12 -1.44
CA ASN A 330 -1.58 -0.77 -0.18
C ASN A 330 -0.64 0.15 0.59
N LEU A 331 -1.02 1.42 0.74
CA LEU A 331 -0.28 2.45 1.47
C LEU A 331 -1.09 2.86 2.70
N VAL A 332 -0.47 2.84 3.87
CA VAL A 332 -1.07 3.29 5.14
C VAL A 332 -0.16 4.31 5.79
N PHE A 333 -0.71 5.46 6.14
CA PHE A 333 -0.08 6.55 6.88
C PHE A 333 -0.78 6.66 8.25
N PRO A 334 -0.35 5.85 9.24
CA PRO A 334 -1.11 5.70 10.49
C PRO A 334 -1.21 6.99 11.30
N ASP A 335 -0.17 7.82 11.25
CA ASP A 335 -0.08 9.06 12.04
C ASP A 335 -1.02 10.14 11.48
N GLU A 336 -1.21 10.17 10.15
CA GLU A 336 -2.14 11.04 9.43
C GLU A 336 -3.55 10.47 9.32
N ARG A 337 -3.72 9.20 9.71
CA ARG A 337 -4.99 8.46 9.63
C ARG A 337 -5.52 8.34 8.21
N VAL A 338 -4.59 8.15 7.25
CA VAL A 338 -4.83 8.04 5.80
C VAL A 338 -4.40 6.66 5.31
N ALA A 339 -5.12 6.11 4.34
CA ALA A 339 -4.67 4.96 3.56
C ALA A 339 -5.14 5.07 2.11
N VAL A 340 -4.39 4.43 1.21
CA VAL A 340 -4.72 4.32 -0.21
C VAL A 340 -4.58 2.86 -0.62
N VAL A 341 -5.67 2.28 -1.09
CA VAL A 341 -5.73 0.93 -1.65
C VAL A 341 -5.95 1.04 -3.16
N VAL A 342 -5.14 0.36 -3.93
CA VAL A 342 -5.31 0.25 -5.39
C VAL A 342 -5.17 -1.20 -5.81
N LEU A 343 -6.20 -1.72 -6.47
CA LEU A 343 -6.24 -3.08 -7.01
C LEU A 343 -6.42 -3.01 -8.52
N THR A 344 -5.61 -3.75 -9.29
CA THR A 344 -5.67 -3.75 -10.75
C THR A 344 -5.67 -5.16 -11.31
N ASN A 345 -6.19 -5.34 -12.52
CA ASN A 345 -6.33 -6.65 -13.16
C ASN A 345 -5.32 -6.90 -14.30
N GLN A 346 -4.07 -6.51 -14.08
CA GLN A 346 -2.96 -6.87 -14.97
C GLN A 346 -1.67 -7.02 -14.14
N ASP A 347 -0.94 -8.12 -14.35
CA ASP A 347 0.39 -8.33 -13.77
C ASP A 347 1.49 -7.55 -14.52
N ALA A 348 2.70 -7.53 -13.97
CA ALA A 348 3.88 -6.87 -14.53
C ALA A 348 3.60 -5.43 -15.00
N ALA A 349 2.75 -4.69 -14.26
CA ALA A 349 2.30 -3.35 -14.63
C ALA A 349 2.37 -2.38 -13.44
N ALA A 350 2.85 -1.17 -13.72
CA ALA A 350 3.07 -0.14 -12.71
C ALA A 350 1.80 0.69 -12.36
N ALA A 351 0.61 0.30 -12.82
CA ALA A 351 -0.60 1.12 -12.65
C ALA A 351 -1.01 1.25 -11.18
N SER A 352 -0.98 0.16 -10.41
CA SER A 352 -1.35 0.18 -8.98
C SER A 352 -0.44 1.12 -8.19
N GLU A 353 0.89 0.99 -8.35
CA GLU A 353 1.87 1.87 -7.73
C GLU A 353 1.71 3.33 -8.20
N ALA A 354 1.55 3.57 -9.51
CA ALA A 354 1.40 4.91 -10.05
C ALA A 354 0.15 5.63 -9.53
N ILE A 355 -0.98 4.91 -9.40
CA ILE A 355 -2.20 5.47 -8.83
C ILE A 355 -2.00 5.73 -7.33
N ALA A 356 -1.52 4.78 -6.56
CA ALA A 356 -1.37 4.91 -5.11
C ALA A 356 -0.42 6.06 -4.75
N THR A 357 0.75 6.13 -5.39
CA THR A 357 1.74 7.20 -5.15
C THR A 357 1.30 8.55 -5.71
N GLY A 358 0.43 8.59 -6.71
CA GLY A 358 -0.17 9.82 -7.21
C GLY A 358 -1.32 10.35 -6.35
N VAL A 359 -2.05 9.45 -5.67
CA VAL A 359 -3.17 9.81 -4.78
C VAL A 359 -2.71 10.22 -3.40
N ALA A 360 -1.73 9.52 -2.80
CA ALA A 360 -1.28 9.77 -1.43
C ALA A 360 -0.93 11.26 -1.17
N PRO A 361 -0.19 11.98 -2.03
CA PRO A 361 0.14 13.39 -1.81
C PRO A 361 -1.08 14.33 -1.82
N LEU A 362 -2.20 13.92 -2.40
CA LEU A 362 -3.44 14.71 -2.41
C LEU A 362 -4.14 14.73 -1.04
N LEU A 363 -3.78 13.77 -0.18
CA LEU A 363 -4.42 13.51 1.11
C LEU A 363 -3.53 13.91 2.29
N LEU A 364 -2.21 13.91 2.07
CA LEU A 364 -1.24 14.22 3.11
C LEU A 364 -1.05 15.73 3.21
N ALA A 365 -1.29 16.27 4.40
CA ALA A 365 -0.90 17.64 4.68
C ALA A 365 0.62 17.73 4.66
N SER A 366 1.15 18.82 4.14
CA SER A 366 2.59 19.08 4.31
C SER A 366 2.89 19.35 5.78
N ASP A 367 3.73 18.53 6.41
CA ASP A 367 4.21 18.78 7.78
C ASP A 367 5.02 20.06 7.93
N ASP A 368 5.46 20.61 6.81
CA ASP A 368 6.19 21.86 6.77
C ASP A 368 5.23 23.01 6.44
N PRO A 369 4.83 23.84 7.42
CA PRO A 369 3.95 24.97 7.19
C PRO A 369 4.52 25.97 6.19
N ALA A 370 5.83 25.91 5.91
CA ALA A 370 6.47 26.71 4.88
C ALA A 370 6.30 26.16 3.45
N THR A 371 5.76 24.94 3.28
CA THR A 371 5.66 24.29 1.95
C THR A 371 4.91 25.13 0.92
N PRO A 372 3.75 25.74 1.20
CA PRO A 372 3.09 26.60 0.20
C PRO A 372 3.94 27.80 -0.21
N GLN A 373 4.62 28.44 0.75
CA GLN A 373 5.52 29.56 0.51
C GLN A 373 6.74 29.11 -0.31
N LYS A 374 7.30 27.94 0.00
CA LYS A 374 8.47 27.40 -0.69
C LYS A 374 8.15 26.91 -2.10
N LEU A 375 6.93 26.41 -2.30
CA LEU A 375 6.42 26.08 -3.63
C LEU A 375 6.27 27.35 -4.49
N ALA A 376 5.71 28.41 -3.92
CA ALA A 376 5.61 29.71 -4.60
C ALA A 376 7.00 30.29 -4.91
N GLN A 377 7.95 30.24 -3.96
CA GLN A 377 9.33 30.65 -4.15
C GLN A 377 10.01 29.86 -5.28
N ALA A 378 9.87 28.52 -5.29
CA ALA A 378 10.46 27.68 -6.34
C ALA A 378 9.89 28.00 -7.72
N ARG A 379 8.59 28.28 -7.82
CA ARG A 379 7.93 28.73 -9.06
C ARG A 379 8.47 30.07 -9.53
N GLN A 380 8.59 31.06 -8.65
CA GLN A 380 9.15 32.37 -8.99
C GLN A 380 10.60 32.26 -9.48
N ILE A 381 11.43 31.43 -8.84
CA ILE A 381 12.80 31.19 -9.30
C ILE A 381 12.80 30.54 -10.69
N PHE A 382 11.96 29.55 -10.91
CA PHE A 382 11.82 28.89 -12.22
C PHE A 382 11.44 29.90 -13.32
N GLU A 383 10.44 30.73 -13.08
CA GLU A 383 9.99 31.78 -14.00
C GLU A 383 11.09 32.83 -14.27
N ALA A 384 11.83 33.22 -13.23
CA ALA A 384 12.98 34.13 -13.40
C ALA A 384 14.07 33.49 -14.27
N LEU A 385 14.40 32.21 -14.07
CA LEU A 385 15.37 31.47 -14.87
C LEU A 385 14.95 31.32 -16.35
N GLN A 386 13.65 31.22 -16.63
CA GLN A 386 13.15 31.26 -18.01
C GLN A 386 13.50 32.56 -18.75
N HIS A 387 13.69 33.63 -17.99
CA HIS A 387 14.08 34.96 -18.50
C HIS A 387 15.58 35.26 -18.29
N GLY A 388 16.36 34.31 -17.82
CA GLY A 388 17.81 34.47 -17.56
C GLY A 388 18.13 35.40 -16.39
N THR A 389 17.21 35.53 -15.45
CA THR A 389 17.36 36.38 -14.25
C THR A 389 17.23 35.54 -12.98
N ILE A 390 17.77 36.06 -11.87
CA ILE A 390 17.70 35.40 -10.56
C ILE A 390 17.77 36.43 -9.44
N ASP A 391 16.98 36.24 -8.38
CA ASP A 391 17.13 37.00 -7.14
C ASP A 391 18.24 36.35 -6.30
N ARG A 392 19.43 36.96 -6.32
CA ARG A 392 20.62 36.45 -5.65
C ARG A 392 20.51 36.46 -4.12
N SER A 393 19.62 37.24 -3.54
CA SER A 393 19.42 37.30 -2.09
C SER A 393 18.85 36.01 -1.51
N LEU A 394 18.19 35.20 -2.33
CA LEU A 394 17.61 33.91 -1.95
C LEU A 394 18.66 32.80 -1.82
N PHE A 395 19.87 33.02 -2.31
CA PHE A 395 20.87 31.97 -2.48
C PHE A 395 22.09 32.20 -1.59
N THR A 396 22.79 31.12 -1.28
CA THR A 396 24.13 31.18 -0.67
C THR A 396 25.16 31.68 -1.67
N ASP A 397 26.34 31.99 -1.20
CA ASP A 397 27.48 32.42 -2.08
C ASP A 397 27.86 31.31 -3.07
N ASN A 398 27.80 30.02 -2.62
CA ASN A 398 28.08 28.86 -3.48
C ASN A 398 27.08 28.76 -4.62
N ALA A 399 25.80 28.85 -4.32
CA ALA A 399 24.75 28.80 -5.33
C ALA A 399 24.81 30.02 -6.25
N ASN A 400 25.12 31.21 -5.74
CA ASN A 400 25.33 32.42 -6.52
C ASN A 400 26.50 32.31 -7.50
N PHE A 401 27.56 31.59 -7.10
CA PHE A 401 28.69 31.29 -8.00
C PHE A 401 28.29 30.36 -9.14
N TYR A 402 27.43 29.34 -8.85
CA TYR A 402 26.88 28.43 -9.86
C TYR A 402 26.05 29.20 -10.92
N PHE A 403 25.23 30.17 -10.53
CA PHE A 403 24.40 30.99 -11.42
C PHE A 403 25.21 32.10 -12.08
N ASN A 404 26.30 31.76 -12.77
CA ASN A 404 27.09 32.70 -13.56
C ASN A 404 26.35 33.11 -14.84
N GLU A 405 26.90 34.06 -15.60
CA GLU A 405 26.27 34.61 -16.80
C GLU A 405 25.97 33.54 -17.85
N GLN A 406 26.86 32.57 -18.05
CA GLN A 406 26.62 31.48 -19.00
C GLN A 406 25.48 30.57 -18.54
N ALA A 407 25.45 30.20 -17.26
CA ALA A 407 24.36 29.40 -16.71
C ALA A 407 23.00 30.07 -16.90
N LEU A 408 22.87 31.36 -16.61
CA LEU A 408 21.63 32.09 -16.79
C LEU A 408 21.19 32.16 -18.27
N LYS A 409 22.13 32.29 -19.22
CA LYS A 409 21.84 32.22 -20.66
C LYS A 409 21.31 30.85 -21.07
N ASP A 410 21.94 29.77 -20.53
CA ASP A 410 21.55 28.40 -20.84
C ASP A 410 20.18 28.06 -20.23
N PHE A 411 19.90 28.52 -19.01
CA PHE A 411 18.56 28.40 -18.43
C PHE A 411 17.50 29.12 -19.28
N ALA A 412 17.73 30.37 -19.68
CA ALA A 412 16.80 31.13 -20.50
C ALA A 412 16.53 30.46 -21.85
N SER A 413 17.59 30.03 -22.54
CA SER A 413 17.47 29.42 -23.87
C SER A 413 16.80 28.06 -23.86
N SER A 414 16.95 27.28 -22.77
CA SER A 414 16.39 25.94 -22.65
C SER A 414 14.97 25.92 -22.04
N LEU A 415 14.71 26.78 -21.06
CA LEU A 415 13.43 26.81 -20.34
C LEU A 415 12.43 27.81 -20.92
N GLY A 416 12.90 28.94 -21.49
CA GLY A 416 12.04 29.98 -22.06
C GLY A 416 11.06 29.47 -23.11
N PRO A 417 11.49 28.65 -24.09
CA PRO A 417 10.61 28.08 -25.11
C PRO A 417 9.51 27.15 -24.59
N LEU A 418 9.59 26.63 -23.35
CA LEU A 418 8.60 25.77 -22.77
C LEU A 418 7.31 26.50 -22.38
N GLY A 419 7.39 27.82 -22.19
CA GLY A 419 6.26 28.65 -21.79
C GLY A 419 5.83 28.44 -20.34
N THR A 420 4.56 28.74 -20.02
CA THR A 420 4.02 28.62 -18.67
C THR A 420 3.72 27.16 -18.32
N PRO A 421 4.19 26.65 -17.18
CA PRO A 421 3.84 25.31 -16.72
C PRO A 421 2.33 25.15 -16.47
N LYS A 422 1.77 24.02 -16.85
CA LYS A 422 0.39 23.64 -16.48
C LYS A 422 0.28 23.34 -14.98
N GLU A 423 1.27 22.61 -14.45
CA GLU A 423 1.32 22.23 -13.05
C GLU A 423 2.75 22.39 -12.52
N PHE A 424 2.85 22.80 -11.25
CA PHE A 424 4.10 22.87 -10.50
C PHE A 424 3.80 22.29 -9.11
N ILE A 425 4.28 21.06 -8.85
CA ILE A 425 3.84 20.23 -7.72
C ILE A 425 5.06 19.92 -6.84
N HIS A 426 4.94 20.11 -5.52
CA HIS A 426 5.87 19.58 -4.54
C HIS A 426 5.62 18.09 -4.39
N THR A 427 6.64 17.26 -4.64
CA THR A 427 6.49 15.79 -4.69
C THR A 427 7.29 15.06 -3.63
N ARG A 428 8.29 15.70 -3.02
CA ARG A 428 9.13 15.05 -2.00
C ARG A 428 9.86 16.07 -1.14
N GLN A 429 10.01 15.73 0.16
CA GLN A 429 10.84 16.47 1.11
C GLN A 429 11.60 15.51 2.00
N LEU A 430 12.86 15.82 2.29
CA LEU A 430 13.67 15.08 3.27
C LEU A 430 14.85 15.95 3.78
N LEU A 431 15.45 15.54 4.91
CA LEU A 431 16.70 16.12 5.39
C LEU A 431 17.89 15.40 4.77
N ARG A 432 18.87 16.16 4.28
CA ARG A 432 20.12 15.63 3.74
C ARG A 432 21.28 16.57 4.05
N GLY A 433 22.26 16.07 4.79
CA GLY A 433 23.47 16.87 5.14
C GLY A 433 23.16 18.14 5.93
N GLY A 434 22.13 18.12 6.79
CA GLY A 434 21.68 19.30 7.55
C GLY A 434 20.81 20.28 6.75
N MET A 435 20.61 20.04 5.46
CA MET A 435 19.79 20.87 4.58
C MET A 435 18.44 20.19 4.34
N LYS A 436 17.41 21.00 4.03
CA LYS A 436 16.10 20.51 3.61
C LYS A 436 16.06 20.40 2.09
N LEU A 437 16.04 19.15 1.58
CA LEU A 437 15.78 18.86 0.17
C LEU A 437 14.29 18.94 -0.09
N ARG A 438 13.87 19.68 -1.11
CA ARG A 438 12.53 19.62 -1.70
C ARG A 438 12.62 19.32 -3.18
N VAL A 439 11.74 18.43 -3.66
CA VAL A 439 11.65 18.03 -5.07
C VAL A 439 10.31 18.47 -5.62
N TYR A 440 10.32 18.96 -6.85
CA TYR A 440 9.14 19.45 -7.55
C TYR A 440 9.05 18.77 -8.93
N THR A 441 7.82 18.48 -9.35
CA THR A 441 7.50 18.10 -10.74
C THR A 441 6.84 19.28 -11.44
N ILE A 442 7.32 19.62 -12.62
CA ILE A 442 6.87 20.73 -13.43
C ILE A 442 6.33 20.18 -14.75
N LYS A 443 5.02 20.28 -14.98
CA LYS A 443 4.38 19.71 -16.15
C LYS A 443 4.06 20.75 -17.21
N PHE A 444 4.41 20.45 -18.44
CA PHE A 444 4.07 21.19 -19.66
C PHE A 444 3.20 20.34 -20.59
N PRO A 445 2.61 20.91 -21.64
CA PRO A 445 1.79 20.14 -22.58
C PRO A 445 2.49 18.92 -23.24
N LYS A 446 3.82 18.97 -23.39
CA LYS A 446 4.59 17.95 -24.13
C LYS A 446 5.82 17.43 -23.37
N SER A 447 6.08 17.91 -22.16
CA SER A 447 7.26 17.52 -21.38
C SER A 447 7.02 17.66 -19.89
N GLU A 448 7.78 16.92 -19.11
CA GLU A 448 7.84 17.04 -17.67
C GLU A 448 9.28 17.30 -17.23
N LEU A 449 9.45 18.19 -16.26
CA LEU A 449 10.75 18.48 -15.65
C LEU A 449 10.68 18.15 -14.16
N ARG A 450 11.83 17.80 -13.62
CA ARG A 450 12.08 17.73 -12.18
C ARG A 450 12.92 18.93 -11.77
N ALA A 451 12.47 19.69 -10.75
CA ALA A 451 13.30 20.65 -10.05
C ALA A 451 13.55 20.19 -8.62
N TRP A 452 14.72 20.56 -8.05
CA TRP A 452 14.98 20.29 -6.63
C TRP A 452 15.84 21.40 -6.02
N THR A 453 15.57 21.64 -4.73
CA THR A 453 16.26 22.65 -3.93
C THR A 453 16.91 22.00 -2.72
N TYR A 454 18.05 22.54 -2.29
CA TYR A 454 18.59 22.36 -0.95
C TYR A 454 18.49 23.68 -0.20
N GLU A 455 17.77 23.68 0.90
CA GLU A 455 17.60 24.86 1.75
C GLU A 455 18.42 24.69 3.04
N MET A 456 19.27 25.68 3.31
CA MET A 456 20.05 25.78 4.54
C MET A 456 19.15 26.12 5.74
N PRO A 457 19.63 25.89 6.99
CA PRO A 457 18.86 26.25 8.20
C PRO A 457 18.49 27.72 8.32
N ASP A 458 19.26 28.63 7.68
CA ASP A 458 18.98 30.08 7.63
C ASP A 458 17.94 30.46 6.56
N GLY A 459 17.42 29.48 5.81
CA GLY A 459 16.43 29.67 4.77
C GLY A 459 16.97 29.99 3.38
N LYS A 460 18.28 30.18 3.21
CA LYS A 460 18.91 30.38 1.90
C LYS A 460 19.01 29.07 1.12
N LEU A 461 18.90 29.14 -0.19
CA LEU A 461 19.06 28.00 -1.07
C LEU A 461 20.54 27.79 -1.42
N GLU A 462 21.05 26.62 -1.06
CA GLU A 462 22.37 26.13 -1.48
C GLU A 462 22.32 25.59 -2.91
N GLN A 463 21.14 25.19 -3.38
CA GLN A 463 20.96 24.64 -4.71
C GLN A 463 19.54 24.86 -5.23
N PHE A 464 19.44 25.13 -6.53
CA PHE A 464 18.24 24.98 -7.35
C PHE A 464 18.65 24.35 -8.67
N GLN A 465 18.21 23.15 -8.94
CA GLN A 465 18.54 22.46 -10.19
C GLN A 465 17.30 21.93 -10.89
N ILE A 466 17.40 21.71 -12.20
CA ILE A 466 16.33 21.25 -13.07
C ILE A 466 16.88 20.15 -13.98
N SER A 467 16.11 19.09 -14.21
CA SER A 467 16.37 18.05 -15.20
C SER A 467 15.10 17.64 -15.92
N ALA A 468 15.24 17.05 -17.10
CA ALA A 468 14.13 16.37 -17.74
C ALA A 468 13.70 15.15 -16.90
N LEU A 469 12.39 14.89 -16.84
CA LEU A 469 11.83 13.61 -16.45
C LEU A 469 11.64 12.81 -17.75
N ASN A 470 12.47 11.79 -17.96
CA ASN A 470 12.37 10.87 -19.11
C ASN A 470 11.31 9.82 -18.84
#